data_a890501d9069901444586dd3277db18c
#
_entry.id   a890501d9069901444586dd3277db18c
#
_cell.length_a   1.000
_cell.length_b   1.000
_cell.length_c   1.000
_cell.angle_alpha   90.00
_cell.angle_beta   90.00
_cell.angle_gamma   90.00
#
_symmetry.space_group_name_H-M   'P 1'
#
loop_
_entity.id
_entity.type
_entity.pdbx_description
1 polymer ?
#
loop_
_entity_poly.entity_id
_entity_poly.type
_entity_poly.pdbx_seq_one_letter_code
_entity_poly.pdbx_strand_id
1 'polypeptide(L)'
;VMRWRGRTIVDLSRDFLNTNGAVKHARAAVPVPIPASPVSQDAENSSLRSIASSLASASRRGLAERFDSTIGCGSVLMPFGGRNQRTPAQVMAALLPVLPGQETDQASVMAWGFDPEAMAADPYRGAYNGVVTSLAKLVAAGADYRRAYLTLQEFLEKLREDPARWGKPFAALLGALDAQLELGCAAIGGKDSMSGTFHDLGEPP
;
A
#
# COMPACT_ATOMS: atom_id res chain seq x y z
N VAL A 1 -11.65 15.46 -30.22
CA VAL A 1 -12.60 15.06 -31.27
C VAL A 1 -12.12 13.74 -31.86
N MET A 2 -12.98 12.73 -31.90
CA MET A 2 -12.74 11.44 -32.56
C MET A 2 -13.72 11.26 -33.71
N ARG A 3 -13.21 10.86 -34.88
CA ARG A 3 -14.05 10.67 -36.08
C ARG A 3 -13.92 9.27 -36.65
N TRP A 4 -15.00 8.72 -37.12
CA TRP A 4 -15.06 7.45 -37.84
C TRP A 4 -15.88 7.58 -39.11
N ARG A 5 -15.33 7.18 -40.21
CA ARG A 5 -15.97 7.26 -41.55
C ARG A 5 -16.60 8.63 -41.82
N GLY A 6 -15.89 9.72 -41.50
CA GLY A 6 -16.32 11.10 -41.71
C GLY A 6 -17.34 11.63 -40.67
N ARG A 7 -17.84 10.80 -39.77
CA ARG A 7 -18.77 11.20 -38.70
C ARG A 7 -18.01 11.41 -37.41
N THR A 8 -18.30 12.48 -36.69
CA THR A 8 -17.81 12.70 -35.32
C THR A 8 -18.54 11.76 -34.38
N ILE A 9 -17.80 10.91 -33.66
CA ILE A 9 -18.34 9.97 -32.67
C ILE A 9 -18.06 10.41 -31.23
N VAL A 10 -17.00 11.23 -31.03
CA VAL A 10 -16.71 11.86 -29.75
C VAL A 10 -16.24 13.28 -29.99
N ASP A 11 -16.81 14.23 -29.29
CA ASP A 11 -16.37 15.63 -29.27
C ASP A 11 -16.41 16.14 -27.83
N LEU A 12 -15.24 16.09 -27.17
CA LEU A 12 -15.07 16.51 -25.78
C LEU A 12 -14.16 17.73 -25.75
N SER A 13 -14.55 18.74 -25.00
CA SER A 13 -13.70 19.90 -24.75
C SER A 13 -12.50 19.54 -23.87
N ARG A 14 -11.43 20.33 -23.98
CA ARG A 14 -10.29 20.18 -23.07
C ARG A 14 -10.68 20.43 -21.62
N ASP A 15 -11.55 21.39 -21.38
CA ASP A 15 -12.03 21.71 -20.03
C ASP A 15 -12.79 20.54 -19.41
N PHE A 16 -13.64 19.88 -20.21
CA PHE A 16 -14.32 18.67 -19.77
C PHE A 16 -13.31 17.56 -19.38
N LEU A 17 -12.29 17.34 -20.22
CA LEU A 17 -11.27 16.32 -19.95
C LEU A 17 -10.44 16.63 -18.68
N ASN A 18 -10.15 17.91 -18.43
CA ASN A 18 -9.36 18.33 -17.28
C ASN A 18 -10.13 18.29 -15.95
N THR A 19 -11.45 18.45 -16.00
CA THR A 19 -12.30 18.59 -14.80
C THR A 19 -13.41 17.55 -14.70
N ASN A 20 -13.48 16.57 -15.63
CA ASN A 20 -14.65 15.72 -15.82
C ASN A 20 -15.97 16.54 -16.01
N GLY A 21 -15.86 17.76 -16.52
CA GLY A 21 -16.98 18.65 -16.77
C GLY A 21 -17.66 19.27 -15.54
N ALA A 22 -17.14 18.99 -14.34
CA ALA A 22 -17.67 19.58 -13.11
C ALA A 22 -16.59 19.69 -12.03
N VAL A 23 -16.59 20.81 -11.32
CA VAL A 23 -15.77 20.96 -10.11
C VAL A 23 -16.46 20.15 -9.01
N LYS A 24 -15.73 19.18 -8.45
CA LYS A 24 -16.23 18.38 -7.33
C LYS A 24 -15.77 19.00 -6.02
N HIS A 25 -16.69 19.17 -5.10
CA HIS A 25 -16.42 19.64 -3.76
C HIS A 25 -16.71 18.50 -2.78
N ALA A 26 -15.77 18.22 -1.90
CA ALA A 26 -15.96 17.30 -0.79
C ALA A 26 -15.55 17.98 0.51
N ARG A 27 -16.23 17.62 1.59
CA ARG A 27 -15.85 18.04 2.95
C ARG A 27 -15.13 16.86 3.60
N ALA A 28 -13.98 17.10 4.22
CA ALA A 28 -13.25 16.12 4.99
C ALA A 28 -13.18 16.55 6.46
N ALA A 29 -13.60 15.68 7.35
CA ALA A 29 -13.39 15.83 8.79
C ALA A 29 -12.21 14.96 9.19
N VAL A 30 -11.03 15.57 9.32
CA VAL A 30 -9.82 14.85 9.70
C VAL A 30 -9.98 14.29 11.12
N PRO A 31 -9.79 12.98 11.33
CA PRO A 31 -9.88 12.41 12.67
C PRO A 31 -8.84 13.06 13.60
N VAL A 32 -9.26 13.40 14.80
CA VAL A 32 -8.30 13.80 15.83
C VAL A 32 -7.52 12.55 16.22
N PRO A 33 -6.17 12.59 16.20
CA PRO A 33 -5.37 11.45 16.60
C PRO A 33 -5.78 10.96 17.98
N ILE A 34 -6.19 9.71 18.10
CA ILE A 34 -6.40 9.09 19.41
C ILE A 34 -5.01 8.92 20.01
N PRO A 35 -4.72 9.47 21.19
CA PRO A 35 -3.45 9.21 21.85
C PRO A 35 -3.23 7.70 21.88
N ALA A 36 -2.04 7.26 21.47
CA ALA A 36 -1.71 5.84 21.53
C ALA A 36 -2.01 5.37 22.96
N SER A 37 -3.06 4.58 23.13
CA SER A 37 -3.29 3.92 24.40
C SER A 37 -2.02 3.14 24.73
N PRO A 38 -1.49 3.24 25.94
CA PRO A 38 -0.47 2.29 26.35
C PRO A 38 -1.03 0.91 26.04
N VAL A 39 -0.21 0.07 25.42
CA VAL A 39 -0.49 -1.30 24.95
C VAL A 39 -1.77 -1.83 25.57
N SER A 40 -2.81 -2.04 24.76
CA SER A 40 -4.14 -2.34 25.30
C SER A 40 -4.00 -3.46 26.34
N GLN A 41 -4.69 -3.34 27.47
CA GLN A 41 -4.72 -4.41 28.48
C GLN A 41 -5.13 -5.76 27.89
N ASP A 42 -5.76 -5.76 26.71
CA ASP A 42 -6.04 -6.94 25.92
C ASP A 42 -4.79 -7.65 25.42
N ALA A 43 -3.67 -6.94 25.22
CA ALA A 43 -2.40 -7.56 24.85
C ALA A 43 -1.78 -8.35 26.02
N GLU A 44 -1.97 -7.90 27.27
CA GLU A 44 -1.52 -8.64 28.45
C GLU A 44 -2.34 -9.91 28.69
N ASN A 45 -3.59 -9.94 28.25
CA ASN A 45 -4.49 -11.09 28.36
C ASN A 45 -4.47 -12.02 27.14
N SER A 46 -3.76 -11.65 26.08
CA SER A 46 -3.66 -12.48 24.87
C SER A 46 -2.80 -13.71 25.11
N SER A 47 -3.41 -14.87 25.19
CA SER A 47 -2.64 -16.12 25.26
C SER A 47 -1.85 -16.35 23.97
N LEU A 48 -0.68 -17.00 24.04
CA LEU A 48 0.09 -17.43 22.86
C LEU A 48 -0.80 -18.16 21.84
N ARG A 49 -1.79 -18.91 22.32
CA ARG A 49 -2.74 -19.62 21.46
C ARG A 49 -3.64 -18.67 20.68
N SER A 50 -4.15 -17.61 21.31
CA SER A 50 -5.00 -16.63 20.61
C SER A 50 -4.21 -15.86 19.56
N ILE A 51 -2.97 -15.45 19.86
CA ILE A 51 -2.08 -14.80 18.91
C ILE A 51 -1.77 -15.74 17.73
N ALA A 52 -1.38 -16.99 18.02
CA ALA A 52 -1.05 -17.97 16.98
C ALA A 52 -2.24 -18.37 16.10
N SER A 53 -3.48 -18.26 16.61
CA SER A 53 -4.69 -18.53 15.84
C SER A 53 -5.27 -17.33 15.09
N SER A 54 -4.69 -16.14 15.27
CA SER A 54 -5.14 -14.93 14.58
C SER A 54 -4.81 -14.96 13.09
N LEU A 55 -5.61 -14.25 12.27
CA LEU A 55 -5.33 -14.08 10.84
C LEU A 55 -4.01 -13.33 10.59
N ALA A 56 -3.59 -12.46 11.51
CA ALA A 56 -2.30 -11.76 11.43
C ALA A 56 -1.11 -12.74 11.46
N SER A 57 -1.23 -13.84 12.20
CA SER A 57 -0.21 -14.89 12.33
C SER A 57 -0.32 -15.98 11.27
N ALA A 58 -1.34 -15.94 10.41
CA ALA A 58 -1.56 -16.96 9.38
C ALA A 58 -0.42 -16.99 8.36
N SER A 59 0.02 -18.19 7.99
CA SER A 59 1.02 -18.35 6.94
C SER A 59 0.45 -17.97 5.57
N ARG A 60 1.18 -17.12 4.85
CA ARG A 60 0.86 -16.73 3.46
C ARG A 60 1.62 -17.56 2.42
N ARG A 61 2.25 -18.67 2.86
CA ARG A 61 3.13 -19.49 2.03
C ARG A 61 2.44 -20.00 0.77
N GLY A 62 1.22 -20.45 0.88
CA GLY A 62 0.48 -20.97 -0.29
C GLY A 62 0.27 -19.94 -1.41
N LEU A 63 0.08 -18.66 -1.06
CA LEU A 63 -0.02 -17.58 -2.04
C LEU A 63 1.36 -17.26 -2.63
N ALA A 64 2.40 -17.14 -1.80
CA ALA A 64 3.74 -16.83 -2.23
C ALA A 64 4.30 -17.92 -3.16
N GLU A 65 4.13 -19.19 -2.82
CA GLU A 65 4.56 -20.32 -3.66
C GLU A 65 3.84 -20.37 -5.01
N ARG A 66 2.60 -19.91 -5.07
CA ARG A 66 1.82 -19.90 -6.31
C ARG A 66 2.19 -18.75 -7.24
N PHE A 67 2.48 -17.57 -6.72
CA PHE A 67 2.54 -16.34 -7.52
C PHE A 67 3.88 -15.62 -7.49
N ASP A 68 4.71 -15.80 -6.45
CA ASP A 68 5.84 -14.91 -6.18
C ASP A 68 7.21 -15.58 -6.22
N SER A 69 7.31 -16.90 -6.39
CA SER A 69 8.58 -17.60 -6.11
C SER A 69 9.62 -17.46 -7.21
N THR A 70 9.33 -17.91 -8.42
CA THR A 70 10.35 -18.11 -9.47
C THR A 70 9.99 -17.49 -10.82
N ILE A 71 8.95 -16.69 -10.87
CA ILE A 71 8.50 -16.06 -12.10
C ILE A 71 9.59 -15.11 -12.61
N GLY A 72 10.00 -15.29 -13.86
CA GLY A 72 11.03 -14.49 -14.51
C GLY A 72 12.48 -14.87 -14.19
N CYS A 73 12.72 -15.86 -13.32
CA CYS A 73 14.05 -16.42 -13.00
C CYS A 73 15.08 -15.39 -12.47
N GLY A 74 14.63 -14.17 -12.13
CA GLY A 74 15.50 -13.10 -11.65
C GLY A 74 15.53 -12.94 -10.13
N SER A 75 14.84 -13.81 -9.36
CA SER A 75 14.73 -13.66 -7.91
C SER A 75 16.09 -13.83 -7.22
N VAL A 76 16.55 -12.78 -6.52
CA VAL A 76 17.71 -12.79 -5.65
C VAL A 76 17.30 -13.23 -4.24
N LEU A 77 16.20 -12.70 -3.73
CA LEU A 77 15.62 -13.11 -2.46
C LEU A 77 14.29 -13.82 -2.72
N MET A 78 14.22 -15.07 -2.29
CA MET A 78 13.00 -15.85 -2.34
C MET A 78 12.03 -15.38 -1.24
N PRO A 79 10.70 -15.54 -1.43
CA PRO A 79 9.69 -15.14 -0.44
C PRO A 79 9.90 -15.77 0.95
N PHE A 80 10.50 -16.95 1.00
CA PHE A 80 10.88 -17.61 2.23
C PHE A 80 12.36 -18.00 2.19
N GLY A 81 13.11 -17.49 3.14
CA GLY A 81 14.55 -17.73 3.30
C GLY A 81 14.89 -18.64 4.48
N GLY A 82 16.20 -18.68 4.78
CA GLY A 82 16.77 -19.53 5.82
C GLY A 82 16.98 -20.98 5.37
N ARG A 83 17.71 -21.75 6.19
CA ARG A 83 18.05 -23.16 5.88
C ARG A 83 16.81 -24.01 5.53
N ASN A 84 15.71 -23.77 6.20
CA ASN A 84 14.48 -24.54 6.03
C ASN A 84 13.45 -23.84 5.14
N GLN A 85 13.79 -22.70 4.53
CA GLN A 85 12.90 -21.91 3.70
C GLN A 85 11.54 -21.62 4.37
N ARG A 86 11.60 -21.19 5.64
CA ARG A 86 10.41 -20.91 6.47
C ARG A 86 10.34 -19.48 6.98
N THR A 87 11.42 -18.70 6.82
CA THR A 87 11.48 -17.31 7.28
C THR A 87 10.96 -16.39 6.19
N PRO A 88 9.84 -15.69 6.39
CA PRO A 88 9.31 -14.75 5.40
C PRO A 88 10.32 -13.64 5.11
N ALA A 89 10.61 -13.38 3.84
CA ALA A 89 11.39 -12.22 3.43
C ALA A 89 10.55 -10.95 3.62
N GLN A 90 11.19 -9.87 4.07
CA GLN A 90 10.55 -8.57 4.28
C GLN A 90 10.74 -7.62 3.11
N VAL A 91 11.51 -8.04 2.11
CA VAL A 91 11.76 -7.31 0.86
C VAL A 91 11.74 -8.28 -0.31
N MET A 92 11.46 -7.77 -1.49
CA MET A 92 11.68 -8.44 -2.76
C MET A 92 12.99 -7.89 -3.34
N ALA A 93 13.85 -8.77 -3.83
CA ALA A 93 15.01 -8.41 -4.64
C ALA A 93 15.07 -9.29 -5.88
N ALA A 94 15.18 -8.67 -7.04
CA ALA A 94 15.25 -9.35 -8.31
C ALA A 94 16.23 -8.66 -9.25
N LEU A 95 16.94 -9.44 -10.05
CA LEU A 95 17.82 -8.94 -11.09
C LEU A 95 17.01 -8.15 -12.11
N LEU A 96 17.58 -7.09 -12.63
CA LEU A 96 16.97 -6.35 -13.73
C LEU A 96 16.91 -7.24 -14.99
N PRO A 97 15.79 -7.25 -15.72
CA PRO A 97 15.70 -8.02 -16.95
C PRO A 97 16.63 -7.44 -18.02
N VAL A 98 17.37 -8.31 -18.67
CA VAL A 98 18.28 -8.00 -19.78
C VAL A 98 17.92 -8.81 -21.01
N LEU A 99 18.47 -8.45 -22.16
CA LEU A 99 18.22 -9.18 -23.39
C LEU A 99 18.82 -10.61 -23.33
N PRO A 100 18.25 -11.57 -24.08
CA PRO A 100 18.77 -12.92 -24.13
C PRO A 100 20.27 -12.95 -24.46
N GLY A 101 21.05 -13.70 -23.68
CA GLY A 101 22.50 -13.81 -23.83
C GLY A 101 23.29 -12.69 -23.11
N GLN A 102 22.64 -11.78 -22.44
CA GLN A 102 23.26 -10.79 -21.55
C GLN A 102 23.10 -11.21 -20.10
N GLU A 103 24.05 -10.77 -19.26
CA GLU A 103 24.03 -10.97 -17.82
C GLU A 103 24.07 -9.62 -17.10
N THR A 104 23.53 -9.56 -15.89
CA THR A 104 23.55 -8.38 -15.01
C THR A 104 23.71 -8.79 -13.57
N ASP A 105 24.43 -7.98 -12.81
CA ASP A 105 24.49 -8.01 -11.35
C ASP A 105 23.62 -6.92 -10.69
N GLN A 106 22.95 -6.11 -11.51
CA GLN A 106 22.06 -5.05 -11.05
C GLN A 106 20.70 -5.63 -10.64
N ALA A 107 20.24 -5.26 -9.46
CA ALA A 107 18.96 -5.71 -8.92
C ALA A 107 18.06 -4.53 -8.52
N SER A 108 16.77 -4.74 -8.65
CA SER A 108 15.76 -3.91 -8.00
C SER A 108 15.41 -4.49 -6.64
N VAL A 109 15.17 -3.60 -5.67
CA VAL A 109 14.75 -3.99 -4.32
C VAL A 109 13.46 -3.25 -4.00
N MET A 110 12.44 -3.97 -3.56
CA MET A 110 11.18 -3.38 -3.12
C MET A 110 10.82 -3.87 -1.72
N ALA A 111 10.24 -2.96 -0.94
CA ALA A 111 9.70 -3.25 0.37
C ALA A 111 8.35 -2.56 0.55
N TRP A 112 7.61 -2.98 1.54
CA TRP A 112 6.31 -2.40 1.86
C TRP A 112 6.22 -2.09 3.35
N GLY A 113 5.42 -1.09 3.69
CA GLY A 113 5.02 -0.77 5.05
C GLY A 113 3.51 -0.65 5.10
N PHE A 114 2.89 -1.44 5.95
CA PHE A 114 1.45 -1.46 6.14
C PHE A 114 1.10 -2.10 7.48
N ASP A 115 0.27 -1.40 8.25
CA ASP A 115 -0.32 -1.90 9.49
C ASP A 115 -1.81 -1.52 9.50
N PRO A 116 -2.72 -2.47 9.23
CA PRO A 116 -4.14 -2.18 9.12
C PRO A 116 -4.77 -1.72 10.44
N GLU A 117 -4.29 -2.20 11.58
CA GLU A 117 -4.81 -1.82 12.90
C GLU A 117 -4.39 -0.39 13.25
N ALA A 118 -3.11 -0.06 13.04
CA ALA A 118 -2.62 1.29 13.21
C ALA A 118 -3.30 2.28 12.25
N MET A 119 -3.50 1.89 10.98
CA MET A 119 -4.22 2.70 9.98
C MET A 119 -5.68 2.93 10.36
N ALA A 120 -6.36 1.93 10.92
CA ALA A 120 -7.74 2.07 11.36
C ALA A 120 -7.87 2.99 12.60
N ALA A 121 -6.91 2.92 13.52
CA ALA A 121 -6.90 3.73 14.74
C ALA A 121 -6.49 5.19 14.47
N ASP A 122 -5.48 5.40 13.67
CA ASP A 122 -4.93 6.72 13.33
C ASP A 122 -4.37 6.68 11.89
N PRO A 123 -5.14 7.06 10.88
CA PRO A 123 -4.70 7.02 9.49
C PRO A 123 -3.45 7.86 9.22
N TYR A 124 -3.29 9.00 9.89
CA TYR A 124 -2.10 9.84 9.73
C TYR A 124 -0.84 9.11 10.20
N ARG A 125 -0.83 8.64 11.46
CA ARG A 125 0.33 7.94 12.02
C ARG A 125 0.56 6.59 11.35
N GLY A 126 -0.50 5.89 11.00
CA GLY A 126 -0.40 4.62 10.28
C GLY A 126 0.29 4.78 8.94
N ALA A 127 -0.07 5.81 8.16
CA ALA A 127 0.57 6.10 6.87
C ALA A 127 2.01 6.60 7.04
N TYR A 128 2.27 7.50 7.98
CA TYR A 128 3.63 7.96 8.32
C TYR A 128 4.53 6.76 8.66
N ASN A 129 4.10 5.92 9.58
CA ASN A 129 4.83 4.72 10.00
C ASN A 129 4.97 3.70 8.87
N GLY A 130 3.99 3.61 7.97
CA GLY A 130 4.06 2.78 6.77
C GLY A 130 5.23 3.17 5.87
N VAL A 131 5.40 4.47 5.61
CA VAL A 131 6.56 4.99 4.85
C VAL A 131 7.87 4.67 5.56
N VAL A 132 7.99 5.01 6.85
CA VAL A 132 9.20 4.73 7.65
C VAL A 132 9.55 3.25 7.65
N THR A 133 8.55 2.39 7.86
CA THR A 133 8.74 0.93 7.89
C THR A 133 9.22 0.39 6.54
N SER A 134 8.65 0.86 5.43
CA SER A 134 9.08 0.43 4.09
C SER A 134 10.55 0.79 3.83
N LEU A 135 10.96 2.01 4.16
CA LEU A 135 12.35 2.45 3.99
C LEU A 135 13.31 1.74 4.95
N ALA A 136 12.90 1.51 6.20
CA ALA A 136 13.70 0.73 7.15
C ALA A 136 13.98 -0.69 6.67
N LYS A 137 12.99 -1.34 6.04
CA LYS A 137 13.18 -2.66 5.41
C LYS A 137 14.16 -2.62 4.25
N LEU A 138 14.12 -1.57 3.41
CA LEU A 138 15.10 -1.39 2.34
C LEU A 138 16.53 -1.27 2.89
N VAL A 139 16.71 -0.45 3.92
CA VAL A 139 18.01 -0.29 4.59
C VAL A 139 18.48 -1.61 5.20
N ALA A 140 17.60 -2.33 5.87
CA ALA A 140 17.93 -3.66 6.44
C ALA A 140 18.32 -4.69 5.37
N ALA A 141 17.87 -4.52 4.14
CA ALA A 141 18.27 -5.35 3.00
C ALA A 141 19.52 -4.86 2.28
N GLY A 142 20.15 -3.77 2.75
CA GLY A 142 21.38 -3.21 2.16
C GLY A 142 21.14 -2.16 1.07
N ALA A 143 19.91 -1.74 0.83
CA ALA A 143 19.60 -0.70 -0.14
C ALA A 143 19.80 0.72 0.43
N ASP A 144 20.19 1.65 -0.42
CA ASP A 144 20.25 3.07 -0.06
C ASP A 144 18.86 3.72 -0.24
N TYR A 145 18.18 3.99 0.86
CA TYR A 145 16.83 4.58 0.83
C TYR A 145 16.77 5.95 0.15
N ARG A 146 17.88 6.70 0.10
CA ARG A 146 17.94 8.01 -0.59
C ARG A 146 17.80 7.90 -2.11
N ARG A 147 17.93 6.70 -2.64
CA ARG A 147 17.71 6.35 -4.05
C ARG A 147 16.36 5.68 -4.28
N ALA A 148 15.57 5.52 -3.24
CA ALA A 148 14.25 4.90 -3.33
C ALA A 148 13.19 5.92 -3.74
N TYR A 149 12.15 5.41 -4.37
CA TYR A 149 10.92 6.12 -4.65
C TYR A 149 9.74 5.34 -4.06
N LEU A 150 8.71 6.07 -3.67
CA LEU A 150 7.52 5.47 -3.09
C LEU A 150 6.42 5.33 -4.14
N THR A 151 5.63 4.30 -4.00
CA THR A 151 4.31 4.20 -4.59
C THR A 151 3.30 3.98 -3.47
N LEU A 152 2.22 4.74 -3.48
CA LEU A 152 1.22 4.69 -2.44
C LEU A 152 0.00 3.90 -2.93
N GLN A 153 -0.51 3.01 -2.11
CA GLN A 153 -1.74 2.29 -2.37
C GLN A 153 -2.69 2.48 -1.21
N GLU A 154 -3.85 3.06 -1.48
CA GLU A 154 -4.93 3.18 -0.51
C GLU A 154 -6.09 2.24 -0.86
N PHE A 155 -6.69 1.67 0.16
CA PHE A 155 -7.88 0.84 0.04
C PHE A 155 -8.86 1.17 1.17
N LEU A 156 -9.93 1.86 0.83
CA LEU A 156 -10.88 2.43 1.76
C LEU A 156 -12.31 2.03 1.38
N GLU A 157 -13.21 2.19 2.33
CA GLU A 157 -14.65 2.08 2.11
C GLU A 157 -15.15 3.14 1.14
N LYS A 158 -16.35 2.96 0.61
CA LYS A 158 -17.02 4.00 -0.21
C LYS A 158 -17.18 5.28 0.61
N LEU A 159 -16.62 6.38 0.14
CA LEU A 159 -16.60 7.66 0.86
C LEU A 159 -17.96 8.34 0.89
N ARG A 160 -18.74 8.21 -0.18
CA ARG A 160 -20.07 8.85 -0.33
C ARG A 160 -19.97 10.35 -0.03
N GLU A 161 -20.97 10.92 0.61
CA GLU A 161 -21.01 12.33 1.06
C GLU A 161 -20.66 12.48 2.56
N ASP A 162 -19.96 11.50 3.14
CA ASP A 162 -19.63 11.46 4.55
C ASP A 162 -18.26 12.13 4.82
N PRO A 163 -18.21 13.29 5.49
CA PRO A 163 -16.97 13.99 5.77
C PRO A 163 -15.97 13.16 6.62
N ALA A 164 -16.46 12.30 7.51
CA ALA A 164 -15.59 11.48 8.34
C ALA A 164 -14.89 10.40 7.50
N ARG A 165 -15.57 9.82 6.51
CA ARG A 165 -14.95 8.89 5.57
C ARG A 165 -13.93 9.57 4.67
N TRP A 166 -14.20 10.77 4.20
CA TRP A 166 -13.26 11.59 3.44
C TRP A 166 -12.04 12.01 4.28
N GLY A 167 -12.21 12.15 5.59
CA GLY A 167 -11.13 12.49 6.53
C GLY A 167 -10.06 11.42 6.62
N LYS A 168 -10.40 10.15 6.44
CA LYS A 168 -9.44 9.03 6.55
C LYS A 168 -8.35 9.08 5.47
N PRO A 169 -8.69 9.05 4.16
CA PRO A 169 -7.66 9.17 3.11
C PRO A 169 -6.90 10.48 3.19
N PHE A 170 -7.57 11.59 3.54
CA PHE A 170 -6.90 12.87 3.67
C PHE A 170 -5.88 12.86 4.81
N ALA A 171 -6.19 12.29 5.97
CA ALA A 171 -5.25 12.13 7.07
C ALA A 171 -4.08 11.21 6.69
N ALA A 172 -4.34 10.10 6.01
CA ALA A 172 -3.32 9.18 5.55
C ALA A 172 -2.34 9.86 4.56
N LEU A 173 -2.87 10.62 3.59
CA LEU A 173 -2.03 11.38 2.66
C LEU A 173 -1.16 12.42 3.36
N LEU A 174 -1.68 13.13 4.37
CA LEU A 174 -0.89 14.07 5.15
C LEU A 174 0.25 13.36 5.90
N GLY A 175 -0.03 12.23 6.54
CA GLY A 175 1.01 11.45 7.23
C GLY A 175 2.08 10.93 6.27
N ALA A 176 1.67 10.43 5.11
CA ALA A 176 2.62 9.99 4.08
C ALA A 176 3.42 11.17 3.52
N LEU A 177 2.81 12.36 3.36
CA LEU A 177 3.50 13.56 2.90
C LEU A 177 4.57 14.00 3.90
N ASP A 178 4.24 14.09 5.18
CA ASP A 178 5.18 14.52 6.21
C ASP A 178 6.38 13.57 6.29
N ALA A 179 6.16 12.25 6.25
CA ALA A 179 7.25 11.28 6.19
C ALA A 179 8.13 11.45 4.93
N GLN A 180 7.55 11.75 3.77
CA GLN A 180 8.31 12.02 2.54
C GLN A 180 9.18 13.26 2.67
N LEU A 181 8.63 14.33 3.24
CA LEU A 181 9.37 15.60 3.42
C LEU A 181 10.52 15.44 4.42
N GLU A 182 10.29 14.76 5.54
CA GLU A 182 11.31 14.54 6.56
C GLU A 182 12.42 13.59 6.11
N LEU A 183 12.09 12.56 5.34
CA LEU A 183 13.05 11.56 4.88
C LEU A 183 13.65 11.86 3.49
N GLY A 184 13.15 12.89 2.80
CA GLY A 184 13.63 13.24 1.48
C GLY A 184 13.36 12.18 0.41
N CYS A 185 12.28 11.40 0.56
CA CYS A 185 11.92 10.31 -0.35
C CYS A 185 10.58 10.60 -1.03
N ALA A 186 10.59 10.77 -2.34
CA ALA A 186 9.41 11.18 -3.09
C ALA A 186 8.54 10.01 -3.54
N ALA A 187 7.22 10.20 -3.51
CA ALA A 187 6.28 9.33 -4.21
C ALA A 187 6.24 9.67 -5.69
N ILE A 188 6.32 8.66 -6.55
CA ILE A 188 6.26 8.78 -8.00
C ILE A 188 4.89 8.40 -8.58
N GLY A 189 4.02 7.88 -7.77
CA GLY A 189 2.68 7.48 -8.16
C GLY A 189 1.97 6.68 -7.07
N GLY A 190 0.81 6.20 -7.43
CA GLY A 190 0.00 5.42 -6.52
C GLY A 190 -1.36 5.13 -7.12
N LYS A 191 -2.23 4.55 -6.30
CA LYS A 191 -3.59 4.22 -6.68
C LYS A 191 -4.49 4.16 -5.46
N ASP A 192 -5.65 4.75 -5.56
CA ASP A 192 -6.66 4.72 -4.53
C ASP A 192 -7.82 3.83 -4.93
N SER A 193 -8.34 3.08 -3.99
CA SER A 193 -9.55 2.27 -4.12
C SER A 193 -10.53 2.63 -3.02
N MET A 194 -11.64 3.26 -3.40
CA MET A 194 -12.69 3.70 -2.49
C MET A 194 -13.94 2.79 -2.61
N SER A 195 -13.73 1.49 -2.70
CA SER A 195 -14.79 0.50 -2.93
C SER A 195 -14.73 -0.68 -1.96
N GLY A 196 -13.93 -0.58 -0.89
CA GLY A 196 -13.71 -1.62 0.11
C GLY A 196 -14.89 -1.85 1.05
N THR A 197 -16.12 -1.84 0.52
CA THR A 197 -17.33 -2.11 1.30
C THR A 197 -17.87 -3.48 0.94
N PHE A 198 -17.93 -4.35 1.91
CA PHE A 198 -18.58 -5.67 1.82
C PHE A 198 -19.90 -5.62 2.59
N HIS A 199 -20.95 -6.14 2.00
CA HIS A 199 -22.22 -6.37 2.66
C HIS A 199 -22.45 -7.88 2.71
N ASP A 200 -22.60 -8.41 3.89
CA ASP A 200 -23.06 -9.79 4.05
C ASP A 200 -24.51 -9.88 3.60
N LEU A 201 -24.79 -10.79 2.68
CA LEU A 201 -26.13 -10.99 2.16
C LEU A 201 -27.10 -11.56 3.20
N GLY A 202 -26.62 -11.95 4.37
CA GLY A 202 -27.41 -12.43 5.50
C GLY A 202 -27.84 -11.37 6.51
N GLU A 203 -27.28 -10.14 6.42
CA GLU A 203 -27.70 -9.04 7.29
C GLU A 203 -28.49 -7.99 6.48
N PRO A 204 -29.60 -7.47 7.02
CA PRO A 204 -30.32 -6.36 6.38
C PRO A 204 -29.41 -5.10 6.34
N PRO A 205 -29.59 -4.25 5.32
CA PRO A 205 -28.77 -3.06 5.08
C PRO A 205 -28.88 -2.02 6.19
#